data_43b9e1280fa8f89784c72f5eab5dd765
#
_entry.id   43b9e1280fa8f89784c72f5eab5dd765
#
_cell.length_a   1.000
_cell.length_b   1.000
_cell.length_c   1.000
_cell.angle_alpha   90.00
_cell.angle_beta   90.00
_cell.angle_gamma   90.00
#
_symmetry.space_group_name_H-M   'P 1'
#
loop_
_entity.id
_entity.type
_entity.pdbx_description
1 polymer ?
#
loop_
_entity_poly.entity_id
_entity_poly.type
_entity_poly.pdbx_seq_one_letter_code
_entity_poly.pdbx_strand_id
1 'polypeptide(L)'
;MKKIQYFTIITDTREQKPYTFQNIKPEPPAVIRQGLKTGDYSVVGLESKITIERKSLSDLFGSAGKGRKRLESEFQRMNKFDYAAILIESSLSDIFVNPPGRSKMNPKAVFRTLISWSVKYNVCVWPCWSRDAAERVCYLILNNYYNNYYNLKG
;
A
#
# COMPACT_ATOMS: atom_id res chain seq x y z
N MET A 1 28.08 0.34 18.42
CA MET A 1 27.57 -0.81 17.66
C MET A 1 26.18 -0.45 17.11
N LYS A 2 26.01 -0.42 15.80
CA LYS A 2 24.65 -0.33 15.20
C LYS A 2 23.91 -1.61 15.63
N LYS A 3 22.80 -1.47 16.37
CA LYS A 3 21.89 -2.59 16.63
C LYS A 3 21.51 -3.19 15.27
N ILE A 4 21.81 -4.47 15.05
CA ILE A 4 21.30 -5.19 13.89
C ILE A 4 19.80 -5.26 14.11
N GLN A 5 19.06 -4.45 13.37
CA GLN A 5 17.60 -4.47 13.38
C GLN A 5 17.19 -5.45 12.29
N TYR A 6 16.54 -6.54 12.68
CA TYR A 6 16.04 -7.51 11.71
C TYR A 6 14.83 -6.91 10.96
N PHE A 7 14.78 -7.16 9.67
CA PHE A 7 13.62 -6.78 8.85
C PHE A 7 12.35 -7.41 9.42
N THR A 8 11.44 -6.58 9.89
CA THR A 8 10.16 -7.01 10.47
C THR A 8 9.05 -6.11 9.91
N ILE A 9 8.06 -6.73 9.30
CA ILE A 9 6.90 -6.02 8.75
C ILE A 9 5.93 -5.70 9.89
N ILE A 10 5.40 -4.49 9.88
CA ILE A 10 4.27 -4.08 10.73
C ILE A 10 3.00 -4.15 9.89
N THR A 11 2.00 -4.83 10.42
CA THR A 11 0.62 -4.75 9.95
C THR A 11 -0.19 -3.93 10.95
N ASP A 12 -0.90 -2.91 10.46
CA ASP A 12 -1.76 -2.09 11.31
C ASP A 12 -2.82 -2.93 12.02
N THR A 13 -3.06 -2.63 13.29
CA THR A 13 -4.02 -3.38 14.13
C THR A 13 -5.46 -3.30 13.60
N ARG A 14 -5.79 -2.28 12.81
CA ARG A 14 -7.12 -2.08 12.21
C ARG A 14 -7.32 -2.82 10.87
N GLU A 15 -6.24 -3.36 10.26
CA GLU A 15 -6.36 -4.12 9.02
C GLU A 15 -7.10 -5.44 9.28
N GLN A 16 -8.26 -5.60 8.64
CA GLN A 16 -9.15 -6.75 8.85
C GLN A 16 -8.83 -7.95 7.95
N LYS A 17 -8.15 -7.72 6.83
CA LYS A 17 -7.74 -8.74 5.87
C LYS A 17 -6.25 -8.66 5.59
N PRO A 18 -5.39 -8.86 6.61
CA PRO A 18 -3.96 -8.67 6.47
C PRO A 18 -3.33 -9.70 5.53
N TYR A 19 -2.27 -9.28 4.83
CA TYR A 19 -1.36 -10.21 4.18
C TYR A 19 -0.60 -11.01 5.24
N THR A 20 -0.41 -12.30 4.99
CA THR A 20 0.32 -13.18 5.91
C THR A 20 1.80 -13.26 5.60
N PHE A 21 2.20 -12.98 4.36
CA PHE A 21 3.56 -13.09 3.84
C PHE A 21 4.18 -14.50 3.95
N GLN A 22 3.37 -15.52 4.25
CA GLN A 22 3.86 -16.90 4.49
C GLN A 22 4.44 -17.57 3.25
N ASN A 23 4.01 -17.13 2.06
CA ASN A 23 4.48 -17.70 0.79
C ASN A 23 5.71 -16.99 0.21
N ILE A 24 6.28 -16.04 0.93
CA ILE A 24 7.51 -15.38 0.52
C ILE A 24 8.69 -16.32 0.66
N LYS A 25 9.50 -16.42 -0.38
CA LYS A 25 10.69 -17.30 -0.43
C LYS A 25 11.96 -16.44 -0.44
N PRO A 26 13.10 -16.96 0.04
CA PRO A 26 13.32 -18.31 0.61
C PRO A 26 12.70 -18.49 2.00
N GLU A 27 12.51 -17.41 2.77
CA GLU A 27 11.93 -17.44 4.12
C GLU A 27 10.88 -16.35 4.26
N PRO A 28 9.73 -16.65 4.90
CA PRO A 28 8.76 -15.63 5.25
C PRO A 28 9.39 -14.58 6.18
N PRO A 29 9.08 -13.28 6.00
CA PRO A 29 9.55 -12.26 6.92
C PRO A 29 8.87 -12.38 8.29
N ALA A 30 9.49 -11.84 9.32
CA ALA A 30 8.82 -11.62 10.60
C ALA A 30 7.72 -10.56 10.43
N VAL A 31 6.58 -10.78 11.07
CA VAL A 31 5.42 -9.86 11.00
C VAL A 31 4.90 -9.62 12.42
N ILE A 32 4.63 -8.37 12.74
CA ILE A 32 3.98 -7.99 14.00
C ILE A 32 2.73 -7.15 13.73
N ARG A 33 1.83 -7.13 14.70
CA ARG A 33 0.67 -6.23 14.70
C ARG A 33 0.97 -5.04 15.59
N GLN A 34 0.86 -3.83 15.02
CA GLN A 34 1.10 -2.59 15.74
C GLN A 34 0.28 -1.46 15.12
N GLY A 35 -0.27 -0.57 15.93
CA GLY A 35 -1.01 0.60 15.42
C GLY A 35 -0.12 1.52 14.61
N LEU A 36 -0.53 1.82 13.38
CA LEU A 36 0.09 2.79 12.50
C LEU A 36 -0.76 4.06 12.42
N LYS A 37 -0.14 5.22 12.33
CA LYS A 37 -0.86 6.50 12.15
C LYS A 37 -1.49 6.59 10.78
N THR A 38 -0.86 6.00 9.77
CA THR A 38 -1.29 6.03 8.37
C THR A 38 -0.89 4.74 7.69
N GLY A 39 -1.78 4.21 6.84
CA GLY A 39 -1.54 3.00 6.06
C GLY A 39 -1.75 1.70 6.83
N ASP A 40 -1.58 0.61 6.11
CA ASP A 40 -1.80 -0.75 6.60
C ASP A 40 -0.50 -1.49 6.93
N TYR A 41 0.60 -1.12 6.26
CA TYR A 41 1.90 -1.79 6.38
C TYR A 41 3.05 -0.80 6.49
N SER A 42 4.03 -1.16 7.30
CA SER A 42 5.31 -0.46 7.43
C SER A 42 6.41 -1.43 7.89
N VAL A 43 7.54 -0.90 8.32
CA VAL A 43 8.67 -1.68 8.85
C VAL A 43 9.04 -1.17 10.22
N VAL A 44 9.37 -2.06 11.14
CA VAL A 44 9.84 -1.72 12.49
C VAL A 44 11.05 -0.78 12.41
N GLY A 45 10.95 0.35 13.09
CA GLY A 45 11.97 1.41 13.09
C GLY A 45 11.87 2.40 11.92
N LEU A 46 10.98 2.17 10.95
CA LEU A 46 10.76 3.03 9.79
C LEU A 46 9.29 3.49 9.65
N GLU A 47 8.54 3.46 10.75
CA GLU A 47 7.10 3.73 10.78
C GLU A 47 6.73 5.14 10.29
N SER A 48 7.65 6.09 10.44
CA SER A 48 7.48 7.47 9.95
C SER A 48 8.09 7.70 8.55
N LYS A 49 8.71 6.69 7.97
CA LYS A 49 9.47 6.79 6.72
C LYS A 49 8.77 6.15 5.53
N ILE A 50 8.17 4.98 5.73
CA ILE A 50 7.49 4.23 4.69
C ILE A 50 6.09 3.83 5.13
N THR A 51 5.12 3.96 4.25
CA THR A 51 3.75 3.50 4.46
C THR A 51 3.18 2.88 3.19
N ILE A 52 2.43 1.81 3.36
CA ILE A 52 1.70 1.14 2.27
C ILE A 52 0.25 0.98 2.68
N GLU A 53 -0.65 1.37 1.80
CA GLU A 53 -2.09 1.17 1.90
C GLU A 53 -2.52 0.07 0.94
N ARG A 54 -3.28 -0.90 1.44
CA ARG A 54 -3.94 -1.94 0.62
C ARG A 54 -5.34 -1.49 0.23
N LYS A 55 -5.71 -1.71 -1.02
CA LYS A 55 -7.04 -1.33 -1.48
C LYS A 55 -7.60 -2.35 -2.48
N SER A 56 -8.74 -2.93 -2.14
CA SER A 56 -9.50 -3.75 -3.10
C SER A 56 -10.12 -2.85 -4.18
N LEU A 57 -10.50 -3.45 -5.31
CA LEU A 57 -11.17 -2.72 -6.37
C LEU A 57 -12.49 -2.08 -5.89
N SER A 58 -13.26 -2.81 -5.09
CA SER A 58 -14.50 -2.30 -4.51
C SER A 58 -14.28 -1.10 -3.59
N ASP A 59 -13.28 -1.20 -2.71
CA ASP A 59 -12.92 -0.11 -1.79
C ASP A 59 -12.39 1.11 -2.53
N LEU A 60 -11.64 0.90 -3.61
CA LEU A 60 -11.17 1.99 -4.47
C LEU A 60 -12.34 2.80 -5.04
N PHE A 61 -13.32 2.14 -5.63
CA PHE A 61 -14.47 2.83 -6.23
C PHE A 61 -15.34 3.50 -5.16
N GLY A 62 -15.56 2.86 -4.01
CA GLY A 62 -16.25 3.46 -2.87
C GLY A 62 -15.52 4.71 -2.35
N SER A 63 -14.21 4.63 -2.21
CA SER A 63 -13.37 5.74 -1.74
C SER A 63 -13.30 6.88 -2.74
N ALA A 64 -13.25 6.59 -4.05
CA ALA A 64 -13.23 7.63 -5.08
C ALA A 64 -14.58 8.34 -5.25
N GLY A 65 -15.67 7.70 -4.84
CA GLY A 65 -17.03 8.27 -4.84
C GLY A 65 -17.37 8.99 -3.54
N LYS A 66 -18.21 8.37 -2.71
CA LYS A 66 -18.69 8.93 -1.43
C LYS A 66 -17.57 9.22 -0.42
N GLY A 67 -16.51 8.43 -0.44
CA GLY A 67 -15.34 8.57 0.43
C GLY A 67 -14.26 9.52 -0.09
N ARG A 68 -14.53 10.33 -1.12
CA ARG A 68 -13.51 11.12 -1.82
C ARG A 68 -12.69 12.03 -0.90
N LYS A 69 -13.33 12.75 0.00
CA LYS A 69 -12.63 13.63 0.96
C LYS A 69 -11.72 12.86 1.90
N ARG A 70 -12.16 11.68 2.33
CA ARG A 70 -11.37 10.80 3.20
C ARG A 70 -10.17 10.26 2.43
N LEU A 71 -10.35 9.83 1.19
CA LEU A 71 -9.26 9.34 0.33
C LEU A 71 -8.23 10.45 0.07
N GLU A 72 -8.66 11.67 -0.22
CA GLU A 72 -7.74 12.80 -0.40
C GLU A 72 -6.96 13.11 0.88
N SER A 73 -7.62 13.10 2.04
CA SER A 73 -6.97 13.28 3.34
C SER A 73 -5.92 12.19 3.60
N GLU A 74 -6.17 10.98 3.13
CA GLU A 74 -5.22 9.87 3.21
C GLU A 74 -3.97 10.14 2.35
N PHE A 75 -4.15 10.56 1.10
CA PHE A 75 -3.03 10.98 0.24
C PHE A 75 -2.23 12.13 0.87
N GLN A 76 -2.89 13.10 1.48
CA GLN A 76 -2.23 14.20 2.20
C GLN A 76 -1.37 13.70 3.36
N ARG A 77 -1.85 12.74 4.15
CA ARG A 77 -1.06 12.13 5.22
C ARG A 77 0.10 11.32 4.67
N MET A 78 -0.12 10.57 3.60
CA MET A 78 0.92 9.75 2.95
C MET A 78 2.03 10.61 2.32
N ASN A 79 1.73 11.83 1.90
CA ASN A 79 2.72 12.76 1.35
C ASN A 79 3.85 13.11 2.34
N LYS A 80 3.68 12.89 3.63
CA LYS A 80 4.68 13.16 4.66
C LYS A 80 5.75 12.08 4.79
N PHE A 81 5.58 10.96 4.12
CA PHE A 81 6.50 9.83 4.15
C PHE A 81 7.56 9.96 3.05
N ASP A 82 8.75 9.41 3.29
CA ASP A 82 9.80 9.35 2.26
C ASP A 82 9.35 8.46 1.09
N TYR A 83 8.63 7.38 1.40
CA TYR A 83 7.98 6.52 0.42
C TYR A 83 6.58 6.16 0.86
N ALA A 84 5.64 6.34 -0.02
CA ALA A 84 4.24 5.96 0.20
C ALA A 84 3.66 5.30 -1.04
N ALA A 85 2.91 4.23 -0.86
CA ALA A 85 2.27 3.51 -1.96
C ALA A 85 0.87 3.03 -1.61
N ILE A 86 -0.01 3.06 -2.59
CA ILE A 86 -1.30 2.39 -2.57
C ILE A 86 -1.22 1.20 -3.51
N LEU A 87 -1.48 0.01 -2.98
CA LEU A 87 -1.55 -1.24 -3.74
C LEU A 87 -3.01 -1.57 -4.03
N ILE A 88 -3.36 -1.59 -5.30
CA ILE A 88 -4.71 -1.96 -5.74
C ILE A 88 -4.70 -3.44 -6.11
N GLU A 89 -5.57 -4.22 -5.46
CA GLU A 89 -5.70 -5.67 -5.67
C GLU A 89 -6.48 -5.99 -6.97
N SER A 90 -6.06 -5.38 -8.06
CA SER A 90 -6.69 -5.52 -9.36
C SER A 90 -5.71 -5.12 -10.46
N SER A 91 -5.94 -5.61 -11.66
CA SER A 91 -5.21 -5.14 -12.83
C SER A 91 -5.67 -3.74 -13.25
N LEU A 92 -4.83 -3.03 -13.98
CA LEU A 92 -5.21 -1.77 -14.58
C LEU A 92 -6.40 -1.95 -15.54
N SER A 93 -6.41 -3.04 -16.29
CA SER A 93 -7.50 -3.40 -17.19
C SER A 93 -8.84 -3.55 -16.44
N ASP A 94 -8.84 -4.22 -15.28
CA ASP A 94 -10.06 -4.44 -14.50
C ASP A 94 -10.66 -3.16 -13.95
N ILE A 95 -9.85 -2.15 -13.67
CA ILE A 95 -10.36 -0.83 -13.25
C ILE A 95 -11.28 -0.24 -14.31
N PHE A 96 -10.97 -0.44 -15.60
CA PHE A 96 -11.76 0.10 -16.72
C PHE A 96 -12.86 -0.82 -17.18
N VAL A 97 -12.60 -2.14 -17.23
CA VAL A 97 -13.46 -3.12 -17.89
C VAL A 97 -14.44 -3.78 -16.91
N ASN A 98 -14.01 -3.98 -15.67
CA ASN A 98 -14.76 -4.69 -14.64
C ASN A 98 -14.97 -3.83 -13.38
N PRO A 99 -15.54 -2.61 -13.48
CA PRO A 99 -15.84 -1.83 -12.29
C PRO A 99 -16.83 -2.58 -11.40
N PRO A 100 -16.82 -2.38 -10.07
CA PRO A 100 -17.77 -3.01 -9.17
C PRO A 100 -19.21 -2.72 -9.59
N GLY A 101 -20.06 -3.75 -9.72
CA GLY A 101 -21.40 -3.66 -10.30
C GLY A 101 -22.37 -2.73 -9.58
N ARG A 102 -22.09 -2.35 -8.33
CA ARG A 102 -22.87 -1.36 -7.55
C ARG A 102 -22.34 0.06 -7.65
N SER A 103 -21.17 0.25 -8.24
CA SER A 103 -20.58 1.58 -8.36
C SER A 103 -21.18 2.35 -9.53
N LYS A 104 -21.55 3.61 -9.27
CA LYS A 104 -21.96 4.57 -10.30
C LYS A 104 -20.80 5.43 -10.79
N MET A 105 -19.60 5.22 -10.26
CA MET A 105 -18.43 5.98 -10.64
C MET A 105 -17.94 5.61 -12.03
N ASN A 106 -17.63 6.63 -12.82
CA ASN A 106 -16.97 6.43 -14.11
C ASN A 106 -15.53 5.95 -13.89
N PRO A 107 -15.14 4.77 -14.43
CA PRO A 107 -13.77 4.26 -14.26
C PRO A 107 -12.68 5.23 -14.71
N LYS A 108 -12.89 5.97 -15.79
CA LYS A 108 -11.94 6.98 -16.26
C LYS A 108 -11.75 8.10 -15.25
N ALA A 109 -12.82 8.53 -14.58
CA ALA A 109 -12.75 9.55 -13.54
C ALA A 109 -11.99 9.04 -12.30
N VAL A 110 -12.20 7.80 -11.90
CA VAL A 110 -11.46 7.15 -10.82
C VAL A 110 -9.97 7.13 -11.15
N PHE A 111 -9.62 6.65 -12.34
CA PHE A 111 -8.22 6.57 -12.78
C PHE A 111 -7.55 7.95 -12.86
N ARG A 112 -8.22 8.94 -13.43
CA ARG A 112 -7.71 10.31 -13.47
C ARG A 112 -7.46 10.89 -12.08
N THR A 113 -8.34 10.61 -11.12
CA THR A 113 -8.14 11.03 -9.73
C THR A 113 -6.89 10.40 -9.14
N LEU A 114 -6.69 9.09 -9.33
CA LEU A 114 -5.51 8.38 -8.85
C LEU A 114 -4.22 8.97 -9.43
N ILE A 115 -4.16 9.21 -10.74
CA ILE A 115 -3.01 9.83 -11.39
C ILE A 115 -2.76 11.23 -10.85
N SER A 116 -3.79 12.07 -10.81
CA SER A 116 -3.69 13.45 -10.33
C SER A 116 -3.15 13.53 -8.90
N TRP A 117 -3.67 12.70 -8.00
CA TRP A 117 -3.24 12.70 -6.60
C TRP A 117 -1.91 12.00 -6.39
N SER A 118 -1.59 10.98 -7.18
CA SER A 118 -0.26 10.37 -7.20
C SER A 118 0.82 11.42 -7.48
N VAL A 119 0.60 12.26 -8.48
CA VAL A 119 1.52 13.36 -8.82
C VAL A 119 1.52 14.46 -7.75
N LYS A 120 0.33 14.92 -7.34
CA LYS A 120 0.19 16.03 -6.39
C LYS A 120 0.78 15.72 -5.02
N TYR A 121 0.58 14.51 -4.53
CA TYR A 121 0.96 14.10 -3.17
C TYR A 121 2.17 13.17 -3.12
N ASN A 122 2.78 12.88 -4.26
CA ASN A 122 3.94 11.99 -4.36
C ASN A 122 3.70 10.61 -3.72
N VAL A 123 2.57 10.00 -4.06
CA VAL A 123 2.18 8.66 -3.61
C VAL A 123 2.18 7.72 -4.81
N CYS A 124 2.94 6.64 -4.73
CA CYS A 124 2.93 5.62 -5.79
C CYS A 124 1.61 4.86 -5.78
N VAL A 125 1.03 4.64 -6.95
CA VAL A 125 -0.18 3.82 -7.11
C VAL A 125 0.16 2.63 -7.98
N TRP A 126 0.04 1.43 -7.40
CA TRP A 126 0.40 0.16 -8.05
C TRP A 126 -0.85 -0.70 -8.27
N PRO A 127 -1.37 -0.80 -9.49
CA PRO A 127 -2.28 -1.89 -9.85
C PRO A 127 -1.51 -3.21 -9.83
N CYS A 128 -1.92 -4.15 -8.99
CA CYS A 128 -1.11 -5.34 -8.65
C CYS A 128 -1.69 -6.65 -9.20
N TRP A 129 -2.60 -6.58 -10.17
CA TRP A 129 -3.22 -7.73 -10.80
C TRP A 129 -4.16 -8.53 -9.89
N SER A 130 -3.68 -9.00 -8.74
CA SER A 130 -4.41 -9.80 -7.77
C SER A 130 -3.99 -9.48 -6.35
N ARG A 131 -4.71 -10.04 -5.37
CA ARG A 131 -4.32 -9.95 -3.96
C ARG A 131 -2.96 -10.58 -3.69
N ASP A 132 -2.70 -11.76 -4.27
CA ASP A 132 -1.42 -12.45 -4.09
C ASP A 132 -0.25 -11.67 -4.70
N ALA A 133 -0.45 -11.08 -5.87
CA ALA A 133 0.54 -10.20 -6.48
C ALA A 133 0.76 -8.93 -5.65
N ALA A 134 -0.30 -8.35 -5.08
CA ALA A 134 -0.21 -7.18 -4.21
C ALA A 134 0.59 -7.48 -2.93
N GLU A 135 0.40 -8.65 -2.32
CA GLU A 135 1.20 -9.09 -1.17
C GLU A 135 2.70 -9.16 -1.51
N ARG A 136 3.04 -9.73 -2.67
CA ARG A 136 4.44 -9.79 -3.14
C ARG A 136 5.02 -8.40 -3.41
N VAL A 137 4.25 -7.52 -4.04
CA VAL A 137 4.67 -6.13 -4.27
C VAL A 137 4.87 -5.41 -2.94
N CYS A 138 3.98 -5.59 -1.98
CA CYS A 138 4.11 -5.04 -0.64
C CYS A 138 5.43 -5.47 0.01
N TYR A 139 5.70 -6.77 0.03
CA TYR A 139 6.96 -7.31 0.56
C TYR A 139 8.18 -6.71 -0.14
N LEU A 140 8.20 -6.70 -1.48
CA LEU A 140 9.33 -6.20 -2.26
C LEU A 140 9.60 -4.72 -1.98
N ILE A 141 8.57 -3.90 -1.90
CA ILE A 141 8.71 -2.47 -1.57
C ILE A 141 9.31 -2.31 -0.18
N LEU A 142 8.73 -2.97 0.83
CA LEU A 142 9.18 -2.84 2.22
C LEU A 142 10.63 -3.33 2.39
N ASN A 143 10.95 -4.47 1.79
CA ASN A 143 12.29 -5.06 1.88
C ASN A 143 13.34 -4.21 1.16
N ASN A 144 13.04 -3.74 -0.06
CA ASN A 144 13.96 -2.88 -0.79
C ASN A 144 14.17 -1.53 -0.09
N TYR A 145 13.10 -0.93 0.44
CA TYR A 145 13.23 0.31 1.20
C TYR A 145 14.10 0.12 2.44
N TYR A 146 13.88 -0.95 3.21
CA TYR A 146 14.68 -1.29 4.37
C TYR A 146 16.16 -1.48 4.03
N ASN A 147 16.45 -2.27 3.00
CA ASN A 147 17.83 -2.52 2.57
C ASN A 147 18.53 -1.23 2.12
N ASN A 148 17.85 -0.39 1.34
CA ASN A 148 18.40 0.88 0.90
C ASN A 148 18.63 1.85 2.07
N TYR A 149 17.69 1.91 3.00
CA TYR A 149 17.78 2.81 4.16
C TYR A 149 18.98 2.47 5.06
N TYR A 150 19.24 1.19 5.25
CA TYR A 150 20.36 0.73 6.09
C TYR A 150 21.63 0.42 5.30
N ASN A 151 21.67 0.71 3.98
CA ASN A 151 22.78 0.39 3.08
C ASN A 151 23.19 -1.09 3.09
N LEU A 152 22.21 -1.97 3.21
CA LEU A 152 22.42 -3.41 3.13
C LEU A 152 22.48 -3.83 1.65
N LYS A 153 23.54 -4.55 1.28
CA LYS A 153 23.61 -5.14 -0.06
C LYS A 153 22.65 -6.32 -0.10
N GLY A 154 21.71 -6.28 -1.04
CA GLY A 154 20.83 -7.40 -1.35
C GLY A 154 21.57 -8.58 -1.95
#